data_92003140643a911750b38959c7bacb59
#
_entry.id   92003140643a911750b38959c7bacb59
#
_cell.length_a   1.000
_cell.length_b   1.000
_cell.length_c   1.000
_cell.angle_alpha   90.00
_cell.angle_beta   90.00
_cell.angle_gamma   90.00
#
_symmetry.space_group_name_H-M   'P 1'
#
loop_
_entity.id
_entity.type
_entity.pdbx_description
1 polymer ?
#
loop_
_entity_poly.entity_id
_entity_poly.type
_entity_poly.pdbx_seq_one_letter_code
_entity_poly.pdbx_strand_id
1 'polypeptide(L)'
;METIPTTCRSLDRYYHINGDTFEKQYKDVLSGYREWSELSHAEDWLVFPENIGESVCIDETAPSNGELYTIVSNRSSRGGKGTIIAIVKGVGADAVIEALMRIDEDKRLMVKEITMDMSNSMLLIARRCFPNAMRTIDRFHIQKLACDALQEMRIAHRWDAIQADTDAREEAKCQGIAYTPIVLANGDTHKQLLARSRYLLFKSADKWTESQRQRADVLFETYPNIKEAYSLTHSLRMIFTKNTVKDAARLSLARWYNKVDDSGFKSFNVIAATLYEHYDEVLNFFVNRATNAFAESFNAKIKAFRAALRGVTDIKFFLFRLTKLYA
;
A
#
# COMPACT_ATOMS: atom_id res chain seq x y z
N MET A 1 -2.70 -28.49 -8.26
CA MET A 1 -2.97 -27.93 -6.90
C MET A 1 -1.70 -27.36 -6.24
N GLU A 2 -0.54 -27.93 -6.46
CA GLU A 2 0.72 -27.56 -5.79
C GLU A 2 1.65 -26.66 -6.63
N THR A 3 1.34 -26.49 -7.90
CA THR A 3 2.15 -25.68 -8.85
C THR A 3 1.43 -24.43 -9.35
N ILE A 4 0.11 -24.43 -9.26
CA ILE A 4 -0.75 -23.34 -9.75
C ILE A 4 -1.82 -23.04 -8.70
N PRO A 5 -2.10 -21.75 -8.41
CA PRO A 5 -3.14 -21.33 -7.48
C PRO A 5 -4.54 -21.65 -8.06
N THR A 6 -4.98 -22.88 -7.85
CA THR A 6 -6.28 -23.41 -8.32
C THR A 6 -7.08 -23.97 -7.14
N THR A 7 -8.39 -24.14 -7.31
CA THR A 7 -9.28 -24.71 -6.30
C THR A 7 -9.78 -26.08 -6.75
N CYS A 8 -10.13 -26.94 -5.81
CA CYS A 8 -10.72 -28.25 -6.13
C CYS A 8 -12.03 -28.10 -6.90
N ARG A 9 -12.84 -27.09 -6.57
CA ARG A 9 -14.08 -26.78 -7.29
C ARG A 9 -13.85 -26.31 -8.73
N SER A 10 -12.72 -25.65 -9.02
CA SER A 10 -12.40 -25.29 -10.41
C SER A 10 -12.00 -26.48 -11.26
N LEU A 11 -11.49 -27.56 -10.64
CA LEU A 11 -11.17 -28.80 -11.33
C LEU A 11 -12.41 -29.65 -11.63
N ASP A 12 -13.48 -29.52 -10.86
CA ASP A 12 -14.78 -30.17 -11.10
C ASP A 12 -15.22 -29.97 -12.56
N ARG A 13 -15.18 -28.73 -13.05
CA ARG A 13 -15.61 -28.39 -14.41
C ARG A 13 -14.81 -29.11 -15.51
N TYR A 14 -13.53 -29.38 -15.26
CA TYR A 14 -12.64 -29.98 -16.26
C TYR A 14 -12.57 -31.51 -16.19
N TYR A 15 -12.67 -32.05 -14.96
CA TYR A 15 -12.42 -33.47 -14.69
C TYR A 15 -13.65 -34.21 -14.23
N HIS A 16 -14.83 -33.57 -14.15
CA HIS A 16 -16.10 -34.13 -13.72
C HIS A 16 -16.02 -34.87 -12.36
N ILE A 17 -15.27 -34.31 -11.44
CA ILE A 17 -15.11 -34.80 -10.05
C ILE A 17 -15.93 -33.92 -9.11
N ASN A 18 -16.43 -34.46 -8.01
CA ASN A 18 -17.05 -33.64 -6.98
C ASN A 18 -15.97 -32.81 -6.25
N GLY A 19 -15.97 -31.48 -6.49
CA GLY A 19 -14.94 -30.57 -5.99
C GLY A 19 -14.86 -30.52 -4.46
N ASP A 20 -15.98 -30.62 -3.75
CA ASP A 20 -16.01 -30.57 -2.28
C ASP A 20 -15.47 -31.87 -1.67
N THR A 21 -15.79 -33.02 -2.26
CA THR A 21 -15.24 -34.32 -1.86
C THR A 21 -13.73 -34.35 -2.13
N PHE A 22 -13.32 -33.88 -3.30
CA PHE A 22 -11.90 -33.82 -3.65
C PHE A 22 -11.13 -32.86 -2.76
N GLU A 23 -11.70 -31.74 -2.30
CA GLU A 23 -11.06 -30.82 -1.38
C GLU A 23 -10.75 -31.49 -0.04
N LYS A 24 -11.72 -32.28 0.50
CA LYS A 24 -11.52 -33.04 1.73
C LYS A 24 -10.42 -34.09 1.53
N GLN A 25 -10.47 -34.88 0.47
CA GLN A 25 -9.45 -35.90 0.18
C GLN A 25 -8.05 -35.27 -0.01
N TYR A 26 -7.99 -34.15 -0.73
CA TYR A 26 -6.74 -33.44 -0.93
C TYR A 26 -6.17 -32.94 0.40
N LYS A 27 -6.99 -32.28 1.22
CA LYS A 27 -6.58 -31.77 2.52
C LYS A 27 -6.15 -32.87 3.48
N ASP A 28 -6.94 -33.93 3.61
CA ASP A 28 -6.78 -34.91 4.67
C ASP A 28 -5.83 -36.05 4.32
N VAL A 29 -5.60 -36.34 3.02
CA VAL A 29 -4.85 -37.52 2.58
C VAL A 29 -3.76 -37.19 1.56
N LEU A 30 -4.06 -36.40 0.51
CA LEU A 30 -3.18 -36.32 -0.65
C LEU A 30 -2.11 -35.23 -0.54
N SER A 31 -2.38 -34.17 0.22
CA SER A 31 -1.49 -32.98 0.26
C SER A 31 -0.31 -33.09 1.22
N GLY A 32 -0.36 -34.01 2.18
CA GLY A 32 0.58 -34.06 3.30
C GLY A 32 0.35 -32.97 4.35
N TYR A 33 -0.83 -32.32 4.33
CA TYR A 33 -1.14 -31.24 5.27
C TYR A 33 -1.16 -31.72 6.72
N ARG A 34 -1.66 -32.95 6.98
CA ARG A 34 -1.78 -33.51 8.33
C ARG A 34 -0.41 -33.83 8.95
N GLU A 35 0.59 -34.15 8.13
CA GLU A 35 1.96 -34.46 8.51
C GLU A 35 2.90 -33.26 8.36
N TRP A 36 2.34 -32.06 8.06
CA TRP A 36 3.15 -30.87 7.88
C TRP A 36 3.83 -30.44 9.18
N SER A 37 5.17 -30.39 9.18
CA SER A 37 5.99 -30.07 10.36
C SER A 37 5.62 -28.73 11.02
N GLU A 38 5.23 -27.75 10.20
CA GLU A 38 4.92 -26.39 10.65
C GLU A 38 3.47 -26.23 11.18
N LEU A 39 2.64 -27.28 11.08
CA LEU A 39 1.19 -27.21 11.36
C LEU A 39 0.86 -26.66 12.76
N SER A 40 1.68 -26.93 13.75
CA SER A 40 1.48 -26.52 15.15
C SER A 40 1.47 -24.98 15.31
N HIS A 41 2.38 -24.28 14.62
CA HIS A 41 2.59 -22.83 14.73
C HIS A 41 2.34 -22.07 13.43
N ALA A 42 1.80 -22.74 12.40
CA ALA A 42 1.62 -22.17 11.07
C ALA A 42 0.77 -20.87 11.05
N GLU A 43 -0.15 -20.75 12.01
CA GLU A 43 -1.00 -19.55 12.13
C GLU A 43 -0.23 -18.35 12.67
N ASP A 44 0.79 -18.59 13.51
CA ASP A 44 1.54 -17.55 14.17
C ASP A 44 2.76 -17.11 13.35
N TRP A 45 3.53 -18.08 12.88
CA TRP A 45 4.70 -17.81 12.06
C TRP A 45 5.09 -19.01 11.18
N LEU A 46 5.68 -18.70 10.03
CA LEU A 46 6.33 -19.63 9.10
C LEU A 46 7.62 -19.00 8.61
N VAL A 47 8.73 -19.77 8.56
CA VAL A 47 10.03 -19.27 8.12
C VAL A 47 10.70 -20.30 7.22
N PHE A 48 11.23 -19.83 6.08
CA PHE A 48 11.90 -20.62 5.04
C PHE A 48 13.28 -20.05 4.76
N PRO A 49 14.30 -20.42 5.57
CA PRO A 49 15.65 -19.86 5.48
C PRO A 49 16.35 -20.09 4.15
N GLU A 50 15.96 -21.12 3.41
CA GLU A 50 16.50 -21.47 2.09
C GLU A 50 16.10 -20.48 1.00
N ASN A 51 15.02 -19.73 1.20
CA ASN A 51 14.48 -18.79 0.23
C ASN A 51 15.10 -17.39 0.34
N ILE A 52 15.94 -17.15 1.35
CA ILE A 52 16.55 -15.84 1.53
C ILE A 52 17.51 -15.53 0.39
N GLY A 53 17.45 -14.29 -0.10
CA GLY A 53 18.30 -13.80 -1.19
C GLY A 53 18.87 -12.43 -0.86
N GLU A 54 19.65 -11.88 -1.77
CA GLU A 54 20.30 -10.56 -1.59
C GLU A 54 19.31 -9.38 -1.54
N SER A 55 18.12 -9.53 -2.14
CA SER A 55 17.10 -8.48 -2.24
C SER A 55 15.79 -8.95 -1.61
N VAL A 56 15.40 -8.31 -0.53
CA VAL A 56 14.22 -8.66 0.28
C VAL A 56 13.19 -7.53 0.25
N CYS A 57 11.91 -7.90 0.31
CA CYS A 57 10.81 -6.97 0.54
C CYS A 57 10.06 -7.36 1.81
N ILE A 58 9.65 -6.35 2.59
CA ILE A 58 8.71 -6.51 3.71
C ILE A 58 7.43 -5.78 3.37
N ASP A 59 6.29 -6.44 3.54
CA ASP A 59 4.97 -5.85 3.29
C ASP A 59 3.91 -6.54 4.15
N GLU A 60 2.76 -5.92 4.29
CA GLU A 60 1.64 -6.42 5.08
C GLU A 60 0.51 -6.88 4.17
N THR A 61 -0.13 -7.97 4.54
CA THR A 61 -1.31 -8.48 3.83
C THR A 61 -2.33 -9.07 4.78
N ALA A 62 -3.60 -9.07 4.37
CA ALA A 62 -4.69 -9.70 5.08
C ALA A 62 -5.15 -10.96 4.32
N PRO A 63 -4.62 -12.15 4.63
CA PRO A 63 -5.02 -13.40 3.99
C PRO A 63 -6.42 -13.88 4.44
N SER A 64 -6.89 -13.45 5.59
CA SER A 64 -8.18 -13.80 6.19
C SER A 64 -8.90 -12.55 6.72
N ASN A 65 -10.07 -12.69 7.26
CA ASN A 65 -11.06 -11.71 7.75
C ASN A 65 -10.55 -10.53 8.61
N GLY A 66 -9.62 -9.72 8.07
CA GLY A 66 -9.05 -8.57 8.74
C GLY A 66 -7.80 -8.88 9.57
N GLU A 67 -7.40 -10.13 9.71
CA GLU A 67 -6.12 -10.49 10.33
C GLU A 67 -4.97 -10.10 9.41
N LEU A 68 -4.08 -9.26 9.93
CA LEU A 68 -2.88 -8.82 9.21
C LEU A 68 -1.73 -9.80 9.45
N TYR A 69 -0.98 -10.04 8.41
CA TYR A 69 0.28 -10.79 8.43
C TYR A 69 1.37 -9.95 7.78
N THR A 70 2.55 -9.98 8.37
CA THR A 70 3.77 -9.46 7.75
C THR A 70 4.38 -10.55 6.87
N ILE A 71 4.62 -10.24 5.61
CA ILE A 71 5.29 -11.14 4.66
C ILE A 71 6.66 -10.59 4.33
N VAL A 72 7.67 -11.45 4.53
CA VAL A 72 9.03 -11.20 4.08
C VAL A 72 9.27 -12.04 2.85
N SER A 73 9.66 -11.41 1.75
CA SER A 73 9.72 -12.06 0.44
C SER A 73 11.03 -11.79 -0.28
N ASN A 74 11.51 -12.80 -1.03
CA ASN A 74 12.67 -12.71 -1.91
C ASN A 74 12.26 -12.12 -3.26
N ARG A 75 12.75 -10.91 -3.56
CA ARG A 75 12.45 -10.22 -4.82
C ARG A 75 12.99 -10.96 -6.05
N SER A 76 14.11 -11.67 -5.91
CA SER A 76 14.77 -12.37 -7.01
C SER A 76 13.96 -13.56 -7.55
N SER A 77 13.06 -14.15 -6.74
CA SER A 77 12.20 -15.28 -7.12
C SER A 77 11.06 -14.92 -8.09
N ARG A 78 10.82 -13.63 -8.34
CA ARG A 78 9.80 -13.09 -9.25
C ARG A 78 8.37 -13.56 -8.95
N GLY A 79 8.09 -13.87 -7.68
CA GLY A 79 6.76 -14.31 -7.24
C GLY A 79 6.39 -15.74 -7.63
N GLY A 80 7.37 -16.60 -7.83
CA GLY A 80 7.25 -18.05 -7.99
C GLY A 80 7.71 -18.81 -6.73
N LYS A 81 8.12 -20.04 -6.89
CA LYS A 81 8.71 -20.87 -5.83
C LYS A 81 9.94 -20.16 -5.24
N GLY A 82 10.13 -20.25 -3.92
CA GLY A 82 11.21 -19.54 -3.22
C GLY A 82 10.94 -18.04 -2.97
N THR A 83 9.70 -17.56 -3.14
CA THR A 83 9.35 -16.17 -2.88
C THR A 83 9.18 -15.90 -1.38
N ILE A 84 8.50 -16.79 -0.65
CA ILE A 84 8.20 -16.57 0.76
C ILE A 84 9.43 -16.94 1.59
N ILE A 85 9.98 -15.94 2.30
CA ILE A 85 11.02 -16.14 3.32
C ILE A 85 10.36 -16.32 4.68
N ALA A 86 9.37 -15.49 5.00
CA ALA A 86 8.60 -15.63 6.24
C ALA A 86 7.17 -15.09 6.08
N ILE A 87 6.26 -15.69 6.84
CA ILE A 87 4.89 -15.19 7.08
C ILE A 87 4.71 -15.14 8.58
N VAL A 88 4.39 -13.99 9.15
CA VAL A 88 4.23 -13.80 10.59
C VAL A 88 2.92 -13.10 10.88
N LYS A 89 2.13 -13.61 11.81
CA LYS A 89 0.86 -13.01 12.24
C LYS A 89 1.10 -11.67 12.91
N GLY A 90 0.35 -10.66 12.50
CA GLY A 90 0.44 -9.31 13.02
C GLY A 90 1.47 -8.43 12.30
N VAL A 91 1.59 -7.21 12.82
CA VAL A 91 2.45 -6.14 12.27
C VAL A 91 3.45 -5.62 13.31
N GLY A 92 3.45 -6.21 14.50
CA GLY A 92 4.34 -5.86 15.59
C GLY A 92 5.78 -6.27 15.30
N ALA A 93 6.72 -5.34 15.50
CA ALA A 93 8.12 -5.59 15.19
C ALA A 93 8.71 -6.79 15.96
N ASP A 94 8.38 -6.94 17.25
CA ASP A 94 8.99 -7.95 18.11
C ASP A 94 8.66 -9.37 17.64
N ALA A 95 7.41 -9.68 17.29
CA ALA A 95 7.02 -10.99 16.78
C ALA A 95 7.71 -11.32 15.45
N VAL A 96 7.82 -10.34 14.56
CA VAL A 96 8.50 -10.54 13.27
C VAL A 96 10.00 -10.73 13.46
N ILE A 97 10.62 -9.96 14.36
CA ILE A 97 12.04 -10.11 14.69
C ILE A 97 12.30 -11.49 15.28
N GLU A 98 11.48 -11.93 16.26
CA GLU A 98 11.62 -13.26 16.87
C GLU A 98 11.55 -14.38 15.81
N ALA A 99 10.60 -14.30 14.90
CA ALA A 99 10.46 -15.26 13.81
C ALA A 99 11.70 -15.26 12.88
N LEU A 100 12.15 -14.06 12.45
CA LEU A 100 13.29 -13.91 11.54
C LEU A 100 14.63 -14.27 12.18
N MET A 101 14.78 -14.14 13.50
CA MET A 101 15.99 -14.56 14.22
C MET A 101 16.17 -16.09 14.25
N ARG A 102 15.18 -16.87 13.82
CA ARG A 102 15.31 -18.32 13.57
C ARG A 102 16.12 -18.63 12.31
N ILE A 103 16.33 -17.63 11.45
CA ILE A 103 17.22 -17.73 10.27
C ILE A 103 18.65 -17.51 10.75
N ASP A 104 19.56 -18.39 10.33
CA ASP A 104 20.99 -18.27 10.64
C ASP A 104 21.52 -16.87 10.32
N GLU A 105 22.40 -16.37 11.16
CA GLU A 105 22.96 -15.03 11.03
C GLU A 105 23.66 -14.82 9.68
N ASP A 106 24.46 -15.79 9.25
CA ASP A 106 25.17 -15.71 7.97
C ASP A 106 24.22 -15.47 6.79
N LYS A 107 23.05 -16.13 6.79
CA LYS A 107 22.04 -15.94 5.77
C LYS A 107 21.42 -14.55 5.83
N ARG A 108 21.16 -14.04 7.04
CA ARG A 108 20.60 -12.69 7.23
C ARG A 108 21.62 -11.60 6.82
N LEU A 109 22.90 -11.82 7.06
CA LEU A 109 23.99 -10.92 6.67
C LEU A 109 24.24 -10.88 5.16
N MET A 110 23.78 -11.88 4.39
CA MET A 110 23.84 -11.90 2.92
C MET A 110 22.88 -10.89 2.26
N VAL A 111 21.86 -10.40 2.97
CA VAL A 111 20.89 -9.47 2.42
C VAL A 111 21.56 -8.11 2.20
N LYS A 112 21.57 -7.66 0.96
CA LYS A 112 22.17 -6.37 0.53
C LYS A 112 21.17 -5.24 0.44
N GLU A 113 19.92 -5.57 0.10
CA GLU A 113 18.85 -4.59 -0.13
C GLU A 113 17.57 -5.04 0.54
N ILE A 114 16.88 -4.10 1.18
CA ILE A 114 15.54 -4.31 1.70
C ILE A 114 14.62 -3.15 1.33
N THR A 115 13.48 -3.49 0.76
CA THR A 115 12.41 -2.52 0.47
C THR A 115 11.24 -2.73 1.42
N MET A 116 10.67 -1.63 1.89
CA MET A 116 9.60 -1.64 2.89
C MET A 116 8.74 -0.39 2.80
N ASP A 117 7.59 -0.45 3.43
CA ASP A 117 6.74 0.69 3.64
C ASP A 117 7.32 1.66 4.68
N MET A 118 6.84 2.89 4.71
CA MET A 118 7.29 3.90 5.66
C MET A 118 6.63 3.66 7.02
N SER A 119 7.26 2.79 7.83
CA SER A 119 6.81 2.38 9.15
C SER A 119 8.00 2.18 10.08
N ASN A 120 7.92 2.72 11.30
CA ASN A 120 8.94 2.53 12.33
C ASN A 120 9.11 1.05 12.71
N SER A 121 8.03 0.27 12.69
CA SER A 121 8.04 -1.17 12.93
C SER A 121 8.87 -1.88 11.87
N MET A 122 8.63 -1.63 10.58
CA MET A 122 9.38 -2.24 9.48
C MET A 122 10.85 -1.81 9.48
N LEU A 123 11.13 -0.55 9.80
CA LEU A 123 12.50 -0.06 9.92
C LEU A 123 13.26 -0.76 11.05
N LEU A 124 12.61 -0.99 12.21
CA LEU A 124 13.20 -1.71 13.32
C LEU A 124 13.49 -3.18 12.95
N ILE A 125 12.54 -3.86 12.27
CA ILE A 125 12.73 -5.21 11.75
C ILE A 125 13.94 -5.26 10.81
N ALA A 126 13.99 -4.35 9.84
CA ALA A 126 15.06 -4.30 8.85
C ALA A 126 16.43 -4.05 9.51
N ARG A 127 16.52 -3.14 10.47
CA ARG A 127 17.76 -2.84 11.20
C ARG A 127 18.25 -4.01 12.04
N ARG A 128 17.34 -4.69 12.74
CA ARG A 128 17.68 -5.81 13.64
C ARG A 128 17.99 -7.10 12.90
N CYS A 129 17.20 -7.44 11.91
CA CYS A 129 17.31 -8.73 11.23
C CYS A 129 18.30 -8.72 10.06
N PHE A 130 18.50 -7.58 9.38
CA PHE A 130 19.31 -7.43 8.18
C PHE A 130 20.25 -6.22 8.27
N PRO A 131 21.24 -6.26 9.19
CA PRO A 131 22.04 -5.07 9.51
C PRO A 131 22.89 -4.57 8.35
N ASN A 132 23.30 -5.44 7.43
CA ASN A 132 24.10 -5.08 6.25
C ASN A 132 23.26 -4.55 5.08
N ALA A 133 21.94 -4.68 5.15
CA ALA A 133 21.07 -4.30 4.05
C ALA A 133 20.89 -2.78 3.93
N MET A 134 21.01 -2.28 2.72
CA MET A 134 20.56 -0.93 2.38
C MET A 134 19.03 -0.89 2.43
N ARG A 135 18.49 -0.10 3.33
CA ARG A 135 17.05 0.06 3.55
C ARG A 135 16.48 1.13 2.63
N THR A 136 15.44 0.81 1.90
CA THR A 136 14.77 1.73 0.98
C THR A 136 13.28 1.75 1.26
N ILE A 137 12.75 2.95 1.50
CA ILE A 137 11.29 3.18 1.64
C ILE A 137 10.65 3.27 0.26
N ASP A 138 9.51 2.62 0.12
CA ASP A 138 8.76 2.66 -1.13
C ASP A 138 8.19 4.06 -1.42
N ARG A 139 8.54 4.59 -2.59
CA ARG A 139 8.07 5.90 -3.05
C ARG A 139 6.55 6.00 -3.21
N PHE A 140 5.86 4.88 -3.45
CA PHE A 140 4.41 4.87 -3.60
C PHE A 140 3.72 5.20 -2.29
N HIS A 141 4.24 4.72 -1.15
CA HIS A 141 3.76 5.10 0.17
C HIS A 141 3.98 6.58 0.47
N ILE A 142 5.14 7.12 0.11
CA ILE A 142 5.42 8.55 0.22
C ILE A 142 4.41 9.37 -0.61
N GLN A 143 4.19 8.97 -1.85
CA GLN A 143 3.24 9.66 -2.72
C GLN A 143 1.79 9.53 -2.22
N LYS A 144 1.43 8.39 -1.65
CA LYS A 144 0.12 8.15 -1.05
C LYS A 144 -0.15 9.13 0.08
N LEU A 145 0.80 9.32 1.02
CA LEU A 145 0.65 10.29 2.12
C LEU A 145 0.35 11.70 1.59
N ALA A 146 1.08 12.17 0.58
CA ALA A 146 0.83 13.49 0.00
C ALA A 146 -0.55 13.58 -0.69
N CYS A 147 -0.98 12.50 -1.34
CA CYS A 147 -2.32 12.43 -1.92
C CYS A 147 -3.40 12.42 -0.83
N ASP A 148 -3.20 11.71 0.26
CA ASP A 148 -4.15 11.62 1.37
C ASP A 148 -4.30 12.98 2.06
N ALA A 149 -3.21 13.72 2.29
CA ALA A 149 -3.24 15.09 2.82
C ALA A 149 -4.02 16.06 1.90
N LEU A 150 -3.81 15.98 0.60
CA LEU A 150 -4.58 16.76 -0.37
C LEU A 150 -6.07 16.40 -0.33
N GLN A 151 -6.41 15.11 -0.18
CA GLN A 151 -7.79 14.66 -0.07
C GLN A 151 -8.43 15.10 1.26
N GLU A 152 -7.69 15.12 2.34
CA GLU A 152 -8.16 15.65 3.63
C GLU A 152 -8.58 17.10 3.50
N MET A 153 -7.75 17.95 2.90
CA MET A 153 -8.10 19.36 2.65
C MET A 153 -9.36 19.51 1.77
N ARG A 154 -9.45 18.72 0.67
CA ARG A 154 -10.64 18.71 -0.17
C ARG A 154 -11.91 18.28 0.60
N ILE A 155 -11.77 17.29 1.48
CA ILE A 155 -12.89 16.78 2.31
C ILE A 155 -13.31 17.86 3.32
N ALA A 156 -12.39 18.55 3.96
CA ALA A 156 -12.70 19.66 4.87
C ALA A 156 -13.54 20.73 4.16
N HIS A 157 -13.07 21.25 3.02
CA HIS A 157 -13.86 22.20 2.22
C HIS A 157 -15.22 21.66 1.79
N ARG A 158 -15.32 20.35 1.52
CA ARG A 158 -16.60 19.76 1.16
C ARG A 158 -17.59 19.77 2.32
N TRP A 159 -17.13 19.54 3.54
CA TRP A 159 -17.96 19.62 4.72
C TRP A 159 -18.43 21.07 4.97
N ASP A 160 -17.53 22.05 4.82
CA ASP A 160 -17.88 23.47 4.91
C ASP A 160 -18.94 23.85 3.88
N ALA A 161 -18.80 23.39 2.63
CA ALA A 161 -19.76 23.64 1.58
C ALA A 161 -21.12 22.94 1.81
N ILE A 162 -21.14 21.77 2.44
CA ILE A 162 -22.39 21.09 2.82
C ILE A 162 -23.08 21.86 3.95
N GLN A 163 -22.32 22.30 4.94
CA GLN A 163 -22.86 23.08 6.07
C GLN A 163 -23.47 24.40 5.56
N ALA A 164 -22.73 25.14 4.75
CA ALA A 164 -23.20 26.38 4.17
C ALA A 164 -24.49 26.20 3.31
N ASP A 165 -24.60 25.11 2.55
CA ASP A 165 -25.81 24.75 1.79
C ASP A 165 -27.00 24.44 2.72
N THR A 166 -26.75 23.80 3.86
CA THR A 166 -27.75 23.47 4.86
C THR A 166 -28.27 24.74 5.55
N ASP A 167 -27.35 25.57 6.02
CA ASP A 167 -27.68 26.83 6.68
C ASP A 167 -28.50 27.76 5.78
N ALA A 168 -28.10 27.88 4.50
CA ALA A 168 -28.84 28.68 3.50
C ALA A 168 -30.25 28.14 3.23
N ARG A 169 -30.47 26.82 3.28
CA ARG A 169 -31.80 26.22 3.16
C ARG A 169 -32.68 26.50 4.36
N GLU A 170 -32.13 26.43 5.55
CA GLU A 170 -32.86 26.73 6.79
C GLU A 170 -33.26 28.21 6.84
N GLU A 171 -32.33 29.08 6.45
CA GLU A 171 -32.61 30.51 6.38
C GLU A 171 -33.72 30.81 5.36
N ALA A 172 -33.65 30.25 4.14
CA ALA A 172 -34.69 30.40 3.12
C ALA A 172 -36.06 29.91 3.62
N LYS A 173 -36.07 28.77 4.36
CA LYS A 173 -37.29 28.24 4.97
C LYS A 173 -37.86 29.18 6.04
N CYS A 174 -37.00 29.76 6.89
CA CYS A 174 -37.44 30.75 7.90
C CYS A 174 -38.02 32.03 7.26
N GLN A 175 -37.46 32.42 6.11
CA GLN A 175 -37.93 33.60 5.35
C GLN A 175 -39.12 33.30 4.43
N GLY A 176 -39.57 32.04 4.33
CA GLY A 176 -40.68 31.62 3.45
C GLY A 176 -40.36 31.74 1.94
N ILE A 177 -39.07 31.72 1.55
CA ILE A 177 -38.63 31.81 0.16
C ILE A 177 -38.13 30.47 -0.35
N ALA A 178 -38.19 30.28 -1.68
CA ALA A 178 -37.64 29.08 -2.31
C ALA A 178 -36.09 29.12 -2.29
N TYR A 179 -35.45 28.04 -1.79
CA TYR A 179 -34.01 27.90 -1.82
C TYR A 179 -33.51 27.65 -3.25
N THR A 180 -32.51 28.42 -3.68
CA THR A 180 -31.79 28.19 -4.95
C THR A 180 -30.30 28.04 -4.67
N PRO A 181 -29.68 26.89 -5.03
CA PRO A 181 -28.27 26.68 -4.78
C PRO A 181 -27.39 27.57 -5.65
N ILE A 182 -26.23 27.99 -5.11
CA ILE A 182 -25.23 28.72 -5.89
C ILE A 182 -24.56 27.73 -6.83
N VAL A 183 -24.60 28.05 -8.14
CA VAL A 183 -24.01 27.24 -9.21
C VAL A 183 -22.77 27.94 -9.76
N LEU A 184 -21.68 27.22 -9.89
CA LEU A 184 -20.38 27.67 -10.41
C LEU A 184 -20.37 27.65 -11.95
N ALA A 185 -19.34 28.23 -12.57
CA ALA A 185 -19.21 28.38 -14.01
C ALA A 185 -19.31 27.08 -14.82
N ASN A 186 -18.98 25.96 -14.21
CA ASN A 186 -19.06 24.61 -14.81
C ASN A 186 -20.40 23.88 -14.55
N GLY A 187 -21.38 24.56 -13.95
CA GLY A 187 -22.67 23.97 -13.61
C GLY A 187 -22.72 23.15 -12.31
N ASP A 188 -21.60 22.99 -11.60
CA ASP A 188 -21.57 22.32 -10.31
C ASP A 188 -21.91 23.31 -9.17
N THR A 189 -22.56 22.83 -8.11
CA THR A 189 -22.52 23.52 -6.81
C THR A 189 -21.18 23.28 -6.13
N HIS A 190 -20.82 24.08 -5.11
CA HIS A 190 -19.57 23.91 -4.35
C HIS A 190 -19.36 22.46 -3.86
N LYS A 191 -20.39 21.86 -3.24
CA LYS A 191 -20.33 20.47 -2.76
C LYS A 191 -20.18 19.45 -3.89
N GLN A 192 -20.76 19.71 -5.07
CA GLN A 192 -20.65 18.84 -6.25
C GLN A 192 -19.26 18.94 -6.89
N LEU A 193 -18.74 20.17 -7.03
CA LEU A 193 -17.39 20.42 -7.54
C LEU A 193 -16.35 19.65 -6.70
N LEU A 194 -16.40 19.81 -5.37
CA LEU A 194 -15.47 19.13 -4.45
C LEU A 194 -15.63 17.62 -4.47
N ALA A 195 -16.86 17.09 -4.58
CA ALA A 195 -17.08 15.64 -4.69
C ALA A 195 -16.51 15.06 -6.00
N ARG A 196 -16.80 15.70 -7.13
CA ARG A 196 -16.40 15.26 -8.48
C ARG A 196 -14.91 15.46 -8.76
N SER A 197 -14.24 16.30 -7.97
CA SER A 197 -12.80 16.58 -8.12
C SER A 197 -11.89 15.51 -7.49
N ARG A 198 -12.44 14.54 -6.73
CA ARG A 198 -11.65 13.52 -6.02
C ARG A 198 -10.61 12.86 -6.90
N TYR A 199 -11.01 12.29 -8.04
CA TYR A 199 -10.12 11.50 -8.88
C TYR A 199 -9.19 12.32 -9.77
N LEU A 200 -9.56 13.53 -10.15
CA LEU A 200 -8.67 14.39 -10.94
C LEU A 200 -7.45 14.85 -10.14
N LEU A 201 -7.60 15.03 -8.82
CA LEU A 201 -6.50 15.45 -7.94
C LEU A 201 -5.40 14.38 -7.74
N PHE A 202 -5.70 13.09 -7.98
CA PHE A 202 -4.69 12.03 -8.00
C PHE A 202 -3.87 12.01 -9.29
N LYS A 203 -4.40 12.58 -10.38
CA LYS A 203 -3.75 12.59 -11.69
C LYS A 203 -2.88 13.82 -11.85
N SER A 204 -1.79 13.69 -12.60
CA SER A 204 -1.06 14.86 -13.11
C SER A 204 -1.87 15.56 -14.21
N ALA A 205 -1.71 16.87 -14.33
CA ALA A 205 -2.50 17.72 -15.23
C ALA A 205 -2.43 17.30 -16.72
N ASP A 206 -1.30 16.72 -17.15
CA ASP A 206 -1.11 16.17 -18.50
C ASP A 206 -2.01 14.97 -18.81
N LYS A 207 -2.51 14.29 -17.77
CA LYS A 207 -3.40 13.11 -17.88
C LYS A 207 -4.87 13.44 -17.68
N TRP A 208 -5.24 14.71 -17.55
CA TRP A 208 -6.65 15.11 -17.46
C TRP A 208 -7.33 15.07 -18.81
N THR A 209 -8.57 14.59 -18.80
CA THR A 209 -9.50 14.82 -19.92
C THR A 209 -9.88 16.31 -19.98
N GLU A 210 -10.43 16.76 -21.10
CA GLU A 210 -10.88 18.15 -21.26
C GLU A 210 -11.88 18.55 -20.17
N SER A 211 -12.86 17.69 -19.89
CA SER A 211 -13.83 17.93 -18.80
C SER A 211 -13.19 17.98 -17.41
N GLN A 212 -12.11 17.20 -17.17
CA GLN A 212 -11.37 17.29 -15.92
C GLN A 212 -10.55 18.57 -15.81
N ARG A 213 -10.00 19.06 -16.92
CA ARG A 213 -9.26 20.32 -16.97
C ARG A 213 -10.17 21.50 -16.65
N GLN A 214 -11.31 21.62 -17.33
CA GLN A 214 -12.30 22.67 -17.04
C GLN A 214 -12.77 22.65 -15.58
N ARG A 215 -13.00 21.45 -15.02
CA ARG A 215 -13.35 21.32 -13.59
C ARG A 215 -12.21 21.73 -12.66
N ALA A 216 -10.95 21.40 -13.03
CA ALA A 216 -9.79 21.78 -12.24
C ALA A 216 -9.58 23.30 -12.24
N ASP A 217 -9.82 23.98 -13.35
CA ASP A 217 -9.70 25.42 -13.46
C ASP A 217 -10.70 26.12 -12.51
N VAL A 218 -11.97 25.72 -12.53
CA VAL A 218 -12.99 26.23 -11.60
C VAL A 218 -12.64 25.87 -10.14
N LEU A 219 -12.15 24.64 -9.88
CA LEU A 219 -11.76 24.22 -8.54
C LEU A 219 -10.62 25.08 -7.99
N PHE A 220 -9.61 25.33 -8.78
CA PHE A 220 -8.41 26.05 -8.36
C PHE A 220 -8.61 27.56 -8.27
N GLU A 221 -9.56 28.11 -9.02
CA GLU A 221 -10.02 29.48 -8.86
C GLU A 221 -10.82 29.66 -7.58
N THR A 222 -11.74 28.73 -7.30
CA THR A 222 -12.62 28.78 -6.12
C THR A 222 -11.89 28.44 -4.82
N TYR A 223 -10.90 27.51 -4.88
CA TYR A 223 -10.16 27.00 -3.73
C TYR A 223 -8.65 27.06 -3.98
N PRO A 224 -8.00 28.25 -3.88
CA PRO A 224 -6.57 28.41 -4.17
C PRO A 224 -5.67 27.53 -3.30
N ASN A 225 -6.04 27.25 -2.06
CA ASN A 225 -5.30 26.34 -1.17
C ASN A 225 -5.32 24.88 -1.64
N ILE A 226 -6.38 24.41 -2.31
CA ILE A 226 -6.38 23.09 -2.98
C ILE A 226 -5.40 23.07 -4.15
N LYS A 227 -5.30 24.18 -4.91
CA LYS A 227 -4.31 24.33 -5.99
C LYS A 227 -2.88 24.23 -5.46
N GLU A 228 -2.60 24.91 -4.36
CA GLU A 228 -1.28 24.88 -3.73
C GLU A 228 -0.94 23.49 -3.19
N ALA A 229 -1.85 22.86 -2.47
CA ALA A 229 -1.70 21.48 -1.99
C ALA A 229 -1.51 20.47 -3.13
N TYR A 230 -2.24 20.65 -4.25
CA TYR A 230 -2.03 19.88 -5.47
C TYR A 230 -0.62 20.09 -6.04
N SER A 231 -0.13 21.32 -6.07
CA SER A 231 1.24 21.64 -6.52
C SER A 231 2.30 20.98 -5.63
N LEU A 232 2.14 21.00 -4.30
CA LEU A 232 3.03 20.32 -3.35
C LEU A 232 3.05 18.79 -3.59
N THR A 233 1.86 18.17 -3.73
CA THR A 233 1.71 16.74 -4.00
C THR A 233 2.40 16.30 -5.29
N HIS A 234 2.22 17.08 -6.37
CA HIS A 234 2.81 16.78 -7.67
C HIS A 234 4.29 17.12 -7.75
N SER A 235 4.75 18.17 -7.06
CA SER A 235 6.19 18.47 -6.98
C SER A 235 6.95 17.36 -6.26
N LEU A 236 6.40 16.78 -5.19
CA LEU A 236 6.97 15.61 -4.54
C LEU A 236 7.07 14.41 -5.49
N ARG A 237 6.00 14.12 -6.25
CA ARG A 237 6.02 13.07 -7.30
C ARG A 237 7.13 13.29 -8.32
N MET A 238 7.32 14.54 -8.75
CA MET A 238 8.33 14.89 -9.73
C MET A 238 9.75 14.70 -9.21
N ILE A 239 10.00 14.89 -7.90
CA ILE A 239 11.30 14.60 -7.28
C ILE A 239 11.68 13.14 -7.54
N PHE A 240 10.78 12.19 -7.23
CA PHE A 240 11.04 10.76 -7.44
C PHE A 240 11.07 10.33 -8.90
N THR A 241 10.46 11.09 -9.80
CA THR A 241 10.39 10.74 -11.22
C THR A 241 11.56 11.29 -12.01
N LYS A 242 11.96 12.55 -11.78
CA LYS A 242 12.96 13.27 -12.60
C LYS A 242 14.38 13.11 -12.09
N ASN A 243 14.60 13.04 -10.77
CA ASN A 243 15.96 12.92 -10.26
C ASN A 243 16.48 11.49 -10.43
N THR A 244 17.70 11.37 -10.90
CA THR A 244 18.40 10.09 -11.09
C THR A 244 19.58 9.93 -10.14
N VAL A 245 20.00 11.01 -9.48
CA VAL A 245 21.15 11.07 -8.60
C VAL A 245 20.71 11.49 -7.19
N LYS A 246 21.25 10.82 -6.17
CA LYS A 246 20.90 11.03 -4.75
C LYS A 246 21.08 12.51 -4.32
N ASP A 247 22.16 13.16 -4.71
CA ASP A 247 22.43 14.56 -4.30
C ASP A 247 21.47 15.56 -4.97
N ALA A 248 21.11 15.34 -6.24
CA ALA A 248 20.09 16.15 -6.90
C ALA A 248 18.71 15.99 -6.24
N ALA A 249 18.37 14.77 -5.84
CA ALA A 249 17.14 14.49 -5.11
C ALA A 249 17.14 15.15 -3.72
N ARG A 250 18.26 15.11 -3.00
CA ARG A 250 18.46 15.80 -1.73
C ARG A 250 18.16 17.30 -1.83
N LEU A 251 18.73 17.96 -2.81
CA LEU A 251 18.49 19.39 -3.05
C LEU A 251 17.02 19.67 -3.43
N SER A 252 16.44 18.79 -4.23
CA SER A 252 15.04 18.93 -4.63
C SER A 252 14.08 18.72 -3.45
N LEU A 253 14.36 17.79 -2.53
CA LEU A 253 13.62 17.60 -1.28
C LEU A 253 13.76 18.81 -0.35
N ALA A 254 14.97 19.36 -0.19
CA ALA A 254 15.18 20.58 0.61
C ALA A 254 14.32 21.74 0.12
N ARG A 255 14.25 21.95 -1.20
CA ARG A 255 13.38 22.97 -1.80
C ARG A 255 11.88 22.66 -1.59
N TRP A 256 11.51 21.40 -1.55
CA TRP A 256 10.14 20.98 -1.29
C TRP A 256 9.78 21.23 0.16
N TYR A 257 10.66 20.95 1.12
CA TYR A 257 10.46 21.27 2.55
C TYR A 257 10.20 22.76 2.77
N ASN A 258 11.00 23.65 2.15
CA ASN A 258 10.77 25.08 2.24
C ASN A 258 9.38 25.48 1.73
N LYS A 259 8.93 24.93 0.60
CA LYS A 259 7.58 25.17 0.08
C LYS A 259 6.46 24.67 1.00
N VAL A 260 6.68 23.55 1.68
CA VAL A 260 5.73 23.02 2.66
C VAL A 260 5.64 23.96 3.86
N ASP A 261 6.79 24.42 4.38
CA ASP A 261 6.86 25.37 5.49
C ASP A 261 6.17 26.69 5.14
N ASP A 262 6.48 27.26 3.96
CA ASP A 262 5.86 28.49 3.45
C ASP A 262 4.33 28.37 3.31
N SER A 263 3.82 27.17 2.95
CA SER A 263 2.38 26.95 2.78
C SER A 263 1.58 26.95 4.08
N GLY A 264 2.22 26.63 5.21
CA GLY A 264 1.57 26.52 6.51
C GLY A 264 0.56 25.37 6.66
N PHE A 265 0.46 24.45 5.69
CA PHE A 265 -0.49 23.33 5.73
C PHE A 265 -0.07 22.26 6.74
N LYS A 266 -0.83 22.12 7.83
CA LYS A 266 -0.53 21.19 8.92
C LYS A 266 -0.35 19.74 8.45
N SER A 267 -1.21 19.26 7.55
CA SER A 267 -1.12 17.89 7.00
C SER A 267 0.17 17.67 6.21
N PHE A 268 0.64 18.65 5.45
CA PHE A 268 1.91 18.57 4.72
C PHE A 268 3.12 18.71 5.64
N ASN A 269 3.03 19.50 6.72
CA ASN A 269 4.09 19.58 7.73
C ASN A 269 4.32 18.22 8.43
N VAL A 270 3.26 17.46 8.71
CA VAL A 270 3.38 16.10 9.25
C VAL A 270 4.12 15.20 8.27
N ILE A 271 3.81 15.28 6.97
CA ILE A 271 4.51 14.50 5.94
C ILE A 271 5.98 14.90 5.87
N ALA A 272 6.27 16.20 5.88
CA ALA A 272 7.65 16.69 5.85
C ALA A 272 8.46 16.19 7.05
N ALA A 273 7.90 16.22 8.25
CA ALA A 273 8.52 15.66 9.46
C ALA A 273 8.78 14.16 9.33
N THR A 274 7.80 13.39 8.86
CA THR A 274 7.94 11.95 8.66
C THR A 274 9.02 11.61 7.60
N LEU A 275 9.07 12.36 6.50
CA LEU A 275 10.13 12.18 5.49
C LEU A 275 11.51 12.56 6.03
N TYR A 276 11.58 13.52 6.94
CA TYR A 276 12.82 13.91 7.58
C TYR A 276 13.34 12.84 8.56
N GLU A 277 12.46 12.20 9.33
CA GLU A 277 12.80 11.07 10.21
C GLU A 277 13.39 9.89 9.44
N HIS A 278 12.93 9.66 8.21
CA HIS A 278 13.33 8.55 7.35
C HIS A 278 14.19 9.00 6.17
N TYR A 279 14.91 10.11 6.33
CA TYR A 279 15.57 10.81 5.24
C TYR A 279 16.53 9.95 4.41
N ASP A 280 17.36 9.17 5.08
CA ASP A 280 18.35 8.32 4.42
C ASP A 280 17.69 7.17 3.65
N GLU A 281 16.70 6.52 4.25
CA GLU A 281 15.95 5.43 3.65
C GLU A 281 15.11 5.90 2.44
N VAL A 282 14.57 7.11 2.50
CA VAL A 282 13.89 7.78 1.37
C VAL A 282 14.87 8.07 0.23
N LEU A 283 16.05 8.60 0.54
CA LEU A 283 17.07 8.93 -0.44
C LEU A 283 17.76 7.68 -1.05
N ASN A 284 17.74 6.54 -0.37
CA ASN A 284 18.29 5.30 -0.91
C ASN A 284 17.54 4.80 -2.16
N PHE A 285 16.27 5.22 -2.35
CA PHE A 285 15.57 5.00 -3.61
C PHE A 285 16.36 5.49 -4.85
N PHE A 286 17.14 6.57 -4.73
CA PHE A 286 17.90 7.14 -5.85
C PHE A 286 19.21 6.40 -6.14
N VAL A 287 19.59 5.42 -5.33
CA VAL A 287 20.77 4.58 -5.54
C VAL A 287 20.44 3.43 -6.49
N ASN A 288 19.37 2.68 -6.21
CA ASN A 288 19.01 1.45 -6.94
C ASN A 288 17.61 1.45 -7.54
N ARG A 289 16.82 2.49 -7.33
CA ARG A 289 15.42 2.61 -7.77
C ARG A 289 14.53 1.48 -7.24
N ALA A 290 14.89 0.87 -6.14
CA ALA A 290 14.12 -0.20 -5.54
C ALA A 290 12.74 0.29 -5.10
N THR A 291 11.71 -0.49 -5.41
CA THR A 291 10.31 -0.23 -5.03
C THR A 291 9.67 -1.49 -4.46
N ASN A 292 8.59 -1.33 -3.71
CA ASN A 292 7.81 -2.44 -3.17
C ASN A 292 6.81 -3.03 -4.18
N ALA A 293 6.87 -2.59 -5.45
CA ALA A 293 5.98 -3.07 -6.50
C ALA A 293 5.96 -4.61 -6.66
N PHE A 294 7.09 -5.26 -6.35
CA PHE A 294 7.16 -6.71 -6.29
C PHE A 294 6.27 -7.27 -5.18
N ALA A 295 6.37 -6.75 -3.96
CA ALA A 295 5.57 -7.19 -2.81
C ALA A 295 4.09 -6.89 -3.05
N GLU A 296 3.74 -5.72 -3.59
CA GLU A 296 2.36 -5.39 -3.99
C GLU A 296 1.81 -6.40 -5.00
N SER A 297 2.59 -6.74 -6.05
CA SER A 297 2.22 -7.75 -7.04
C SER A 297 2.06 -9.14 -6.42
N PHE A 298 2.95 -9.52 -5.49
CA PHE A 298 2.86 -10.77 -4.80
C PHE A 298 1.64 -10.84 -3.86
N ASN A 299 1.38 -9.78 -3.11
CA ASN A 299 0.18 -9.65 -2.29
C ASN A 299 -1.10 -9.70 -3.12
N ALA A 300 -1.08 -9.17 -4.35
CA ALA A 300 -2.20 -9.31 -5.28
C ALA A 300 -2.43 -10.78 -5.68
N LYS A 301 -1.38 -11.60 -5.87
CA LYS A 301 -1.51 -13.05 -6.12
C LYS A 301 -2.14 -13.77 -4.92
N ILE A 302 -1.72 -13.44 -3.69
CA ILE A 302 -2.32 -14.01 -2.46
C ILE A 302 -3.81 -13.65 -2.38
N LYS A 303 -4.15 -12.38 -2.62
CA LYS A 303 -5.55 -11.90 -2.61
C LYS A 303 -6.38 -12.58 -3.71
N ALA A 304 -5.82 -12.76 -4.90
CA ALA A 304 -6.50 -13.47 -5.99
C ALA A 304 -6.74 -14.95 -5.66
N PHE A 305 -5.77 -15.62 -5.04
CA PHE A 305 -5.93 -17.00 -4.58
C PHE A 305 -7.02 -17.11 -3.48
N ARG A 306 -7.02 -16.20 -2.51
CA ARG A 306 -8.08 -16.07 -1.50
C ARG A 306 -9.47 -15.89 -2.16
N ALA A 307 -9.56 -14.99 -3.13
CA ALA A 307 -10.81 -14.73 -3.85
C ALA A 307 -11.29 -15.96 -4.62
N ALA A 308 -10.39 -16.72 -5.25
CA ALA A 308 -10.72 -17.98 -5.92
C ALA A 308 -11.30 -19.04 -4.98
N LEU A 309 -10.86 -19.03 -3.70
CA LEU A 309 -11.40 -19.88 -2.63
C LEU A 309 -12.72 -19.36 -2.05
N ARG A 310 -13.21 -18.19 -2.49
CA ARG A 310 -14.39 -17.50 -1.92
C ARG A 310 -14.25 -17.17 -0.43
N GLY A 311 -13.05 -16.87 0.02
CA GLY A 311 -12.67 -16.62 1.40
C GLY A 311 -11.81 -17.74 1.99
N VAL A 312 -11.38 -17.54 3.21
CA VAL A 312 -10.54 -18.49 3.96
C VAL A 312 -11.27 -18.89 5.22
N THR A 313 -11.69 -20.14 5.31
CA THR A 313 -12.34 -20.72 6.49
C THR A 313 -11.33 -21.44 7.39
N ASP A 314 -10.25 -21.97 6.81
CA ASP A 314 -9.14 -22.63 7.51
C ASP A 314 -7.84 -21.92 7.11
N ILE A 315 -7.37 -21.05 8.00
CA ILE A 315 -6.17 -20.24 7.76
C ILE A 315 -4.90 -21.12 7.66
N LYS A 316 -4.77 -22.15 8.49
CA LYS A 316 -3.61 -23.04 8.47
C LYS A 316 -3.50 -23.80 7.14
N PHE A 317 -4.62 -24.30 6.63
CA PHE A 317 -4.64 -24.97 5.33
C PHE A 317 -4.37 -23.98 4.18
N PHE A 318 -4.89 -22.76 4.28
CA PHE A 318 -4.58 -21.72 3.31
C PHE A 318 -3.09 -21.37 3.29
N LEU A 319 -2.49 -21.17 4.46
CA LEU A 319 -1.04 -20.92 4.60
C LEU A 319 -0.22 -22.09 4.08
N PHE A 320 -0.59 -23.32 4.41
CA PHE A 320 0.02 -24.53 3.83
C PHE A 320 0.01 -24.50 2.29
N ARG A 321 -1.13 -24.14 1.69
CA ARG A 321 -1.24 -24.02 0.24
C ARG A 321 -0.36 -22.92 -0.33
N LEU A 322 -0.25 -21.79 0.36
CA LEU A 322 0.68 -20.72 -0.03
C LEU A 322 2.13 -21.17 0.01
N THR A 323 2.52 -21.91 1.03
CA THR A 323 3.90 -22.41 1.13
C THR A 323 4.23 -23.42 0.03
N LYS A 324 3.32 -24.34 -0.29
CA LYS A 324 3.49 -25.25 -1.43
C LYS A 324 3.69 -24.53 -2.76
N LEU A 325 3.02 -23.39 -2.95
CA LEU A 325 3.08 -22.61 -4.19
C LEU A 325 4.31 -21.70 -4.26
N TYR A 326 4.74 -21.12 -3.13
CA TYR A 326 5.62 -19.96 -3.14
C TYR A 326 6.82 -20.02 -2.15
N ALA A 327 6.85 -20.99 -1.24
CA ALA A 327 8.01 -21.22 -0.37
C ALA A 327 8.93 -22.32 -0.88
#